data_8faf4aedc7f43b3b0f597559030eb43a
#
_entry.id   8faf4aedc7f43b3b0f597559030eb43a
#
_cell.length_a   1.000
_cell.length_b   1.000
_cell.length_c   1.000
_cell.angle_alpha   90.00
_cell.angle_beta   90.00
_cell.angle_gamma   90.00
#
_symmetry.space_group_name_H-M   'P 1'
#
loop_
_entity.id
_entity.type
_entity.pdbx_description
1 polymer ?
#
loop_
_entity_poly.entity_id
_entity_poly.type
_entity_poly.pdbx_seq_one_letter_code
_entity_poly.pdbx_strand_id
1 'polypeptide(L)'
;LNDGNLDEAFQQIDYETIGQAIQDMFPGFTGYYFMHHFMPYLQMRITTPEQQAAYQRILTFWDTTTIHVPLFTRLISYLQYKLNRLNLFDQTETMEKRMRQMIEMSDHDYEKLKKQVLSGVKMKTSFPMKYHPAFVSQRKFMKRLQDAGYNDIFIPSMIALSPAYKRYHDALTAVNQRLCDDLGLYYDSNYVLRLKKKDLG
;
A
#
# COMPACT_ATOMS: atom_id res chain seq x y z
N LEU A 1 41.14 17.05 0.12
CA LEU A 1 40.06 16.04 -0.10
C LEU A 1 38.75 16.73 0.15
N ASN A 2 37.95 16.90 -0.90
CA ASN A 2 36.70 17.68 -0.92
C ASN A 2 35.57 16.91 -0.20
N ASP A 3 35.21 17.34 1.00
CA ASP A 3 34.05 16.85 1.74
C ASP A 3 32.70 17.22 1.11
N GLY A 4 32.69 18.11 0.11
CA GLY A 4 31.45 18.54 -0.56
C GLY A 4 30.84 17.55 -1.55
N ASN A 5 31.57 16.53 -2.00
CA ASN A 5 31.12 15.62 -3.06
C ASN A 5 30.47 14.34 -2.50
N LEU A 6 30.60 14.06 -1.21
CA LEU A 6 29.96 12.94 -0.55
C LEU A 6 28.50 13.28 -0.16
N ASP A 7 28.24 14.55 0.22
CA ASP A 7 26.89 14.99 0.59
C ASP A 7 25.91 15.03 -0.61
N GLU A 8 26.39 15.33 -1.83
CA GLU A 8 25.54 15.29 -3.03
C GLU A 8 25.16 13.88 -3.45
N ALA A 9 26.02 12.89 -3.26
CA ALA A 9 25.75 11.49 -3.61
C ALA A 9 24.70 10.84 -2.69
N PHE A 10 24.54 11.31 -1.46
CA PHE A 10 23.56 10.78 -0.50
C PHE A 10 22.16 11.43 -0.59
N GLN A 11 21.98 12.46 -1.40
CA GLN A 11 20.75 13.25 -1.43
C GLN A 11 19.69 12.74 -2.39
N GLN A 12 20.00 11.82 -3.28
CA GLN A 12 19.05 11.31 -4.26
C GLN A 12 18.65 9.89 -3.94
N ILE A 13 17.34 9.67 -3.82
CA ILE A 13 16.78 8.31 -3.67
C ILE A 13 17.01 7.56 -4.99
N ASP A 14 17.63 6.39 -4.91
CA ASP A 14 17.79 5.51 -6.04
C ASP A 14 16.47 4.77 -6.33
N TYR A 15 15.66 5.38 -7.19
CA TYR A 15 14.37 4.83 -7.60
C TYR A 15 14.51 3.52 -8.37
N GLU A 16 15.58 3.37 -9.14
CA GLU A 16 15.79 2.18 -9.96
C GLU A 16 16.03 0.97 -9.06
N THR A 17 16.87 1.11 -8.04
CA THR A 17 17.13 0.05 -7.06
C THR A 17 15.88 -0.34 -6.29
N ILE A 18 15.09 0.63 -5.79
CA ILE A 18 13.83 0.33 -5.09
C ILE A 18 12.83 -0.31 -6.05
N GLY A 19 12.68 0.23 -7.25
CA GLY A 19 11.76 -0.28 -8.26
C GLY A 19 12.10 -1.70 -8.67
N GLN A 20 13.39 -2.00 -8.87
CA GLN A 20 13.86 -3.34 -9.19
C GLN A 20 13.61 -4.32 -8.05
N ALA A 21 13.95 -3.97 -6.81
CA ALA A 21 13.72 -4.81 -5.64
C ALA A 21 12.22 -5.15 -5.46
N ILE A 22 11.34 -4.17 -5.66
CA ILE A 22 9.88 -4.40 -5.63
C ILE A 22 9.43 -5.33 -6.77
N GLN A 23 9.97 -5.16 -7.99
CA GLN A 23 9.62 -6.00 -9.15
C GLN A 23 10.12 -7.44 -8.97
N ASP A 24 11.32 -7.62 -8.41
CA ASP A 24 11.90 -8.93 -8.15
C ASP A 24 11.10 -9.70 -7.08
N MET A 25 10.64 -8.98 -6.06
CA MET A 25 9.82 -9.56 -5.00
C MET A 25 8.38 -9.87 -5.46
N PHE A 26 7.78 -8.97 -6.23
CA PHE A 26 6.41 -9.06 -6.71
C PHE A 26 6.37 -8.99 -8.24
N PRO A 27 6.81 -10.01 -8.96
CA PRO A 27 6.82 -9.97 -10.40
C PRO A 27 5.41 -9.81 -10.97
N GLY A 28 5.29 -8.95 -11.96
CA GLY A 28 4.03 -8.68 -12.64
C GLY A 28 3.21 -7.55 -12.01
N PHE A 29 1.88 -7.66 -12.08
CA PHE A 29 0.95 -6.59 -11.70
C PHE A 29 1.08 -6.12 -10.25
N THR A 30 1.34 -7.03 -9.31
CA THR A 30 1.42 -6.69 -7.88
C THR A 30 2.63 -5.81 -7.59
N GLY A 31 3.83 -6.17 -8.07
CA GLY A 31 5.03 -5.35 -7.91
C GLY A 31 4.88 -3.99 -8.61
N TYR A 32 4.30 -4.02 -9.80
CA TYR A 32 3.97 -2.83 -10.54
C TYR A 32 3.02 -1.90 -9.74
N TYR A 33 1.94 -2.44 -9.16
CA TYR A 33 0.99 -1.68 -8.35
C TYR A 33 1.67 -1.06 -7.12
N PHE A 34 2.50 -1.84 -6.40
CA PHE A 34 3.26 -1.34 -5.25
C PHE A 34 4.21 -0.21 -5.64
N MET A 35 4.98 -0.41 -6.70
CA MET A 35 5.90 0.59 -7.22
C MET A 35 5.16 1.89 -7.54
N HIS A 36 4.07 1.82 -8.33
CA HIS A 36 3.29 3.01 -8.67
C HIS A 36 2.62 3.68 -7.48
N HIS A 37 2.23 2.92 -6.46
CA HIS A 37 1.63 3.49 -5.25
C HIS A 37 2.64 4.31 -4.43
N PHE A 38 3.88 3.85 -4.32
CA PHE A 38 4.88 4.50 -3.46
C PHE A 38 5.80 5.47 -4.19
N MET A 39 6.07 5.25 -5.48
CA MET A 39 6.98 6.07 -6.27
C MET A 39 6.70 7.57 -6.23
N PRO A 40 5.46 8.06 -6.31
CA PRO A 40 5.19 9.50 -6.23
C PRO A 40 5.67 10.15 -4.92
N TYR A 41 5.71 9.37 -3.84
CA TYR A 41 6.16 9.85 -2.51
C TYR A 41 7.67 9.77 -2.32
N LEU A 42 8.34 9.04 -3.18
CA LEU A 42 9.80 8.90 -3.17
C LEU A 42 10.50 9.92 -4.07
N GLN A 43 9.76 10.71 -4.86
CA GLN A 43 10.28 11.79 -5.70
C GLN A 43 10.67 13.01 -4.85
N MET A 44 11.65 12.84 -3.97
CA MET A 44 12.12 13.86 -3.04
C MET A 44 13.63 13.72 -2.81
N ARG A 45 14.23 14.76 -2.25
CA ARG A 45 15.61 14.70 -1.76
C ARG A 45 15.62 14.35 -0.28
N ILE A 46 16.58 13.55 0.12
CA ILE A 46 16.86 13.27 1.52
C ILE A 46 17.64 14.47 2.06
N THR A 47 17.11 15.10 3.11
CA THR A 47 17.68 16.32 3.68
C THR A 47 18.01 16.21 5.17
N THR A 48 17.60 15.11 5.82
CA THR A 48 17.85 14.88 7.24
C THR A 48 18.40 13.48 7.53
N PRO A 49 19.17 13.31 8.62
CA PRO A 49 19.65 11.99 9.04
C PRO A 49 18.52 10.99 9.31
N GLU A 50 17.36 11.47 9.80
CA GLU A 50 16.18 10.64 10.07
C GLU A 50 15.60 10.08 8.76
N GLN A 51 15.55 10.91 7.70
CA GLN A 51 15.13 10.48 6.38
C GLN A 51 16.11 9.48 5.80
N GLN A 52 17.40 9.70 5.96
CA GLN A 52 18.43 8.76 5.52
C GLN A 52 18.30 7.41 6.21
N ALA A 53 18.11 7.41 7.53
CA ALA A 53 17.90 6.18 8.29
C ALA A 53 16.58 5.46 7.88
N ALA A 54 15.53 6.22 7.59
CA ALA A 54 14.27 5.67 7.11
C ALA A 54 14.42 5.03 5.73
N TYR A 55 15.15 5.68 4.83
CA TYR A 55 15.46 5.14 3.50
C TYR A 55 16.24 3.82 3.58
N GLN A 56 17.27 3.74 4.43
CA GLN A 56 18.02 2.51 4.64
C GLN A 56 17.14 1.37 5.19
N ARG A 57 16.20 1.67 6.10
CA ARG A 57 15.24 0.66 6.57
C ARG A 57 14.32 0.15 5.46
N ILE A 58 13.90 1.03 4.52
CA ILE A 58 13.10 0.65 3.36
C ILE A 58 13.89 -0.29 2.45
N LEU A 59 15.14 0.04 2.14
CA LEU A 59 16.02 -0.83 1.35
C LEU A 59 16.21 -2.19 2.01
N THR A 60 16.59 -2.20 3.29
CA THR A 60 16.76 -3.43 4.06
C THR A 60 15.49 -4.27 4.10
N PHE A 61 14.32 -3.65 4.29
CA PHE A 61 13.04 -4.35 4.25
C PHE A 61 12.84 -5.07 2.92
N TRP A 62 13.08 -4.41 1.79
CA TRP A 62 12.92 -5.03 0.47
C TRP A 62 13.96 -6.11 0.19
N ASP A 63 15.21 -5.91 0.59
CA ASP A 63 16.28 -6.88 0.39
C ASP A 63 16.09 -8.17 1.21
N THR A 64 15.53 -8.04 2.41
CA THR A 64 15.38 -9.18 3.35
C THR A 64 14.02 -9.86 3.26
N THR A 65 13.01 -9.20 2.67
CA THR A 65 11.65 -9.75 2.61
C THR A 65 11.48 -10.68 1.42
N THR A 66 11.44 -11.99 1.67
CA THR A 66 11.15 -12.99 0.64
C THR A 66 9.70 -13.45 0.74
N ILE A 67 8.84 -13.00 -0.18
CA ILE A 67 7.43 -13.41 -0.23
C ILE A 67 7.22 -14.34 -1.43
N HIS A 68 6.93 -15.61 -1.15
CA HIS A 68 6.56 -16.56 -2.19
C HIS A 68 5.16 -16.27 -2.73
N VAL A 69 5.09 -15.75 -3.95
CA VAL A 69 3.82 -15.54 -4.67
C VAL A 69 3.48 -16.84 -5.41
N PRO A 70 2.30 -17.43 -5.18
CA PRO A 70 1.89 -18.66 -5.88
C PRO A 70 1.91 -18.49 -7.40
N LEU A 71 2.34 -19.52 -8.14
CA LEU A 71 2.46 -19.51 -9.62
C LEU A 71 1.19 -19.03 -10.32
N PHE A 72 0.02 -19.43 -9.82
CA PHE A 72 -1.28 -19.01 -10.36
C PHE A 72 -1.48 -17.48 -10.19
N THR A 73 -1.13 -16.92 -9.05
CA THR A 73 -1.20 -15.48 -8.79
C THR A 73 -0.23 -14.73 -9.70
N ARG A 74 0.97 -15.26 -9.91
CA ARG A 74 1.97 -14.69 -10.85
C ARG A 74 1.44 -14.67 -12.28
N LEU A 75 0.76 -15.73 -12.73
CA LEU A 75 0.18 -15.81 -14.07
C LEU A 75 -0.94 -14.78 -14.25
N ILE A 76 -1.87 -14.69 -13.30
CA ILE A 76 -2.95 -13.68 -13.34
C ILE A 76 -2.36 -12.27 -13.31
N SER A 77 -1.40 -12.00 -12.44
CA SER A 77 -0.72 -10.70 -12.34
C SER A 77 -0.02 -10.34 -13.66
N TYR A 78 0.62 -11.32 -14.32
CA TYR A 78 1.25 -11.11 -15.61
C TYR A 78 0.24 -10.78 -16.71
N LEU A 79 -0.88 -11.49 -16.75
CA LEU A 79 -1.95 -11.22 -17.72
C LEU A 79 -2.57 -9.84 -17.50
N GLN A 80 -2.83 -9.45 -16.24
CA GLN A 80 -3.32 -8.13 -15.88
C GLN A 80 -2.32 -7.03 -16.24
N TYR A 81 -1.02 -7.25 -15.97
CA TYR A 81 0.04 -6.33 -16.36
C TYR A 81 0.05 -6.11 -17.89
N LYS A 82 -0.04 -7.19 -18.67
CA LYS A 82 -0.04 -7.13 -20.14
C LYS A 82 -1.27 -6.41 -20.69
N LEU A 83 -2.43 -6.61 -20.07
CA LEU A 83 -3.69 -5.96 -20.47
C LEU A 83 -3.72 -4.47 -20.06
N ASN A 84 -3.15 -4.12 -18.90
CA ASN A 84 -3.18 -2.75 -18.36
C ASN A 84 -1.98 -1.89 -18.79
N ARG A 85 -0.98 -2.46 -19.47
CA ARG A 85 0.24 -1.74 -19.89
C ARG A 85 -0.06 -0.50 -20.76
N LEU A 86 -1.18 -0.47 -21.43
CA LEU A 86 -1.61 0.65 -22.28
C LEU A 86 -2.18 1.84 -21.49
N ASN A 87 -2.55 1.66 -20.19
CA ASN A 87 -3.17 2.69 -19.36
C ASN A 87 -2.24 3.25 -18.26
N LEU A 88 -0.95 3.00 -18.32
CA LEU A 88 -0.01 3.22 -17.24
C LEU A 88 0.33 4.69 -16.98
N PHE A 89 0.42 5.49 -18.01
CA PHE A 89 0.67 6.93 -17.90
C PHE A 89 -0.53 7.69 -17.32
N ASP A 90 -1.74 7.18 -17.53
CA ASP A 90 -2.99 7.74 -17.01
C ASP A 90 -3.17 7.44 -15.50
N GLN A 91 -2.45 6.45 -14.97
CA GLN A 91 -2.59 6.02 -13.58
C GLN A 91 -1.82 6.91 -12.58
N THR A 92 -0.74 7.56 -12.97
CA THR A 92 0.00 8.46 -12.08
C THR A 92 -0.83 9.71 -11.78
N GLU A 93 -1.42 10.31 -12.80
CA GLU A 93 -2.38 11.42 -12.64
C GLU A 93 -3.61 10.98 -11.85
N THR A 94 -4.11 9.77 -12.09
CA THR A 94 -5.23 9.17 -11.35
C THR A 94 -4.88 8.95 -9.88
N MET A 95 -3.65 8.59 -9.53
CA MET A 95 -3.23 8.40 -8.14
C MET A 95 -3.07 9.71 -7.39
N GLU A 96 -2.46 10.73 -7.98
CA GLU A 96 -2.42 12.08 -7.41
C GLU A 96 -3.82 12.64 -7.18
N LYS A 97 -4.71 12.45 -8.14
CA LYS A 97 -6.11 12.84 -8.03
C LYS A 97 -6.83 12.09 -6.90
N ARG A 98 -6.63 10.79 -6.79
CA ARG A 98 -7.17 9.97 -5.68
C ARG A 98 -6.62 10.40 -4.32
N MET A 99 -5.34 10.73 -4.28
CA MET A 99 -4.70 11.25 -3.06
C MET A 99 -5.33 12.57 -2.63
N ARG A 100 -5.51 13.52 -3.55
CA ARG A 100 -6.20 14.78 -3.27
C ARG A 100 -7.65 14.54 -2.83
N GLN A 101 -8.37 13.68 -3.53
CA GLN A 101 -9.74 13.29 -3.16
C GLN A 101 -9.83 12.66 -1.76
N MET A 102 -8.80 11.91 -1.35
CA MET A 102 -8.77 11.33 0.00
C MET A 102 -8.49 12.39 1.07
N ILE A 103 -7.60 13.34 0.80
CA ILE A 103 -7.26 14.44 1.71
C ILE A 103 -8.42 15.46 1.81
N GLU A 104 -9.07 15.76 0.68
CA GLU A 104 -10.11 16.78 0.54
C GLU A 104 -11.51 16.16 0.38
N MET A 105 -11.73 14.97 0.96
CA MET A 105 -12.96 14.20 0.75
C MET A 105 -14.18 14.97 1.22
N SER A 106 -15.12 15.21 0.30
CA SER A 106 -16.42 15.79 0.62
C SER A 106 -17.31 14.80 1.37
N ASP A 107 -18.30 15.31 2.13
CA ASP A 107 -19.29 14.45 2.80
C ASP A 107 -20.07 13.58 1.80
N HIS A 108 -20.35 14.10 0.60
CA HIS A 108 -20.99 13.34 -0.46
C HIS A 108 -20.11 12.13 -0.93
N ASP A 109 -18.82 12.36 -1.16
CA ASP A 109 -17.90 11.31 -1.57
C ASP A 109 -17.68 10.29 -0.45
N TYR A 110 -17.64 10.77 0.79
CA TYR A 110 -17.57 9.90 1.96
C TYR A 110 -18.80 8.98 2.07
N GLU A 111 -20.02 9.47 1.90
CA GLU A 111 -21.23 8.64 1.92
C GLU A 111 -21.24 7.61 0.77
N LYS A 112 -20.71 7.95 -0.40
CA LYS A 112 -20.52 7.01 -1.51
C LYS A 112 -19.50 5.93 -1.16
N LEU A 113 -18.36 6.32 -0.60
CA LEU A 113 -17.32 5.39 -0.13
C LEU A 113 -17.85 4.44 0.94
N LYS A 114 -18.61 4.95 1.90
CA LYS A 114 -19.24 4.18 2.97
C LYS A 114 -20.15 3.07 2.43
N LYS A 115 -20.98 3.36 1.44
CA LYS A 115 -21.83 2.38 0.76
C LYS A 115 -21.00 1.32 0.04
N GLN A 116 -19.92 1.71 -0.65
CA GLN A 116 -19.02 0.79 -1.37
C GLN A 116 -18.29 -0.13 -0.39
N VAL A 117 -17.76 0.41 0.71
CA VAL A 117 -17.05 -0.36 1.74
C VAL A 117 -18.00 -1.38 2.38
N LEU A 118 -19.20 -0.96 2.78
CA LEU A 118 -20.19 -1.86 3.38
C LEU A 118 -20.58 -3.00 2.42
N SER A 119 -20.83 -2.69 1.16
CA SER A 119 -21.11 -3.68 0.13
C SER A 119 -19.95 -4.66 -0.07
N GLY A 120 -18.71 -4.13 -0.14
CA GLY A 120 -17.51 -4.94 -0.27
C GLY A 120 -17.27 -5.87 0.92
N VAL A 121 -17.48 -5.39 2.16
CA VAL A 121 -17.36 -6.22 3.36
C VAL A 121 -18.41 -7.32 3.37
N LYS A 122 -19.68 -6.99 3.10
CA LYS A 122 -20.75 -7.99 3.02
C LYS A 122 -20.48 -9.06 1.96
N MET A 123 -20.01 -8.66 0.79
CA MET A 123 -19.64 -9.59 -0.29
C MET A 123 -18.50 -10.52 0.14
N LYS A 124 -17.39 -9.97 0.64
CA LYS A 124 -16.20 -10.74 1.04
C LYS A 124 -16.44 -11.66 2.22
N THR A 125 -17.41 -11.33 3.10
CA THR A 125 -17.78 -12.14 4.26
C THR A 125 -18.90 -13.15 3.96
N SER A 126 -19.53 -13.08 2.79
CA SER A 126 -20.55 -14.07 2.38
C SER A 126 -19.95 -15.46 2.27
N PHE A 127 -20.78 -16.48 2.52
CA PHE A 127 -20.34 -17.89 2.57
C PHE A 127 -19.56 -18.33 1.33
N PRO A 128 -20.02 -18.11 0.08
CA PRO A 128 -19.28 -18.55 -1.09
C PRO A 128 -17.96 -17.80 -1.29
N MET A 129 -17.91 -16.50 -1.00
CA MET A 129 -16.71 -15.69 -1.19
C MET A 129 -15.65 -15.91 -0.12
N LYS A 130 -16.05 -16.22 1.12
CA LYS A 130 -15.13 -16.51 2.23
C LYS A 130 -14.16 -17.65 1.89
N TYR A 131 -14.59 -18.64 1.15
CA TYR A 131 -13.81 -19.82 0.78
C TYR A 131 -13.31 -19.79 -0.68
N HIS A 132 -13.62 -18.74 -1.42
CA HIS A 132 -13.17 -18.63 -2.80
C HIS A 132 -11.63 -18.57 -2.85
N PRO A 133 -10.96 -19.39 -3.71
CA PRO A 133 -9.50 -19.53 -3.73
C PRO A 133 -8.74 -18.20 -3.88
N ALA A 134 -9.26 -17.26 -4.68
CA ALA A 134 -8.65 -15.96 -4.88
C ALA A 134 -8.60 -15.13 -3.57
N PHE A 135 -9.70 -15.10 -2.79
CA PHE A 135 -9.74 -14.38 -1.52
C PHE A 135 -8.93 -15.08 -0.42
N VAL A 136 -8.88 -16.42 -0.44
CA VAL A 136 -8.00 -17.18 0.46
C VAL A 136 -6.52 -16.85 0.17
N SER A 137 -6.15 -16.85 -1.11
CA SER A 137 -4.80 -16.50 -1.55
C SER A 137 -4.43 -15.06 -1.18
N GLN A 138 -5.33 -14.10 -1.41
CA GLN A 138 -5.12 -12.70 -1.03
C GLN A 138 -4.92 -12.54 0.48
N ARG A 139 -5.73 -13.20 1.32
CA ARG A 139 -5.55 -13.13 2.79
C ARG A 139 -4.21 -13.71 3.23
N LYS A 140 -3.80 -14.85 2.67
CA LYS A 140 -2.49 -15.45 2.96
C LYS A 140 -1.34 -14.55 2.54
N PHE A 141 -1.46 -13.90 1.39
CA PHE A 141 -0.48 -12.93 0.91
C PHE A 141 -0.38 -11.72 1.87
N MET A 142 -1.51 -11.11 2.21
CA MET A 142 -1.54 -9.98 3.15
C MET A 142 -0.96 -10.35 4.51
N LYS A 143 -1.30 -11.54 5.03
CA LYS A 143 -0.70 -12.01 6.29
C LYS A 143 0.82 -12.14 6.20
N ARG A 144 1.36 -12.74 5.16
CA ARG A 144 2.81 -12.86 4.97
C ARG A 144 3.50 -11.50 4.88
N LEU A 145 2.87 -10.54 4.19
CA LEU A 145 3.38 -9.19 4.08
C LEU A 145 3.44 -8.50 5.46
N GLN A 146 2.42 -8.70 6.29
CA GLN A 146 2.38 -8.20 7.67
C GLN A 146 3.44 -8.90 8.54
N ASP A 147 3.51 -10.24 8.47
CA ASP A 147 4.50 -11.04 9.20
C ASP A 147 5.95 -10.64 8.82
N ALA A 148 6.17 -10.13 7.61
CA ALA A 148 7.45 -9.59 7.15
C ALA A 148 7.75 -8.16 7.69
N GLY A 149 6.82 -7.51 8.38
CA GLY A 149 7.02 -6.18 8.98
C GLY A 149 6.50 -5.02 8.12
N TYR A 150 5.56 -5.26 7.23
CA TYR A 150 5.01 -4.20 6.39
C TYR A 150 4.46 -3.03 7.20
N ASN A 151 3.64 -3.29 8.22
CA ASN A 151 3.10 -2.26 9.10
C ASN A 151 4.09 -1.77 10.17
N ASP A 152 5.04 -2.61 10.58
CA ASP A 152 5.92 -2.31 11.71
C ASP A 152 7.24 -1.67 11.29
N ILE A 153 7.68 -1.91 10.05
CA ILE A 153 8.95 -1.43 9.52
C ILE A 153 8.75 -0.54 8.30
N PHE A 154 8.08 -1.07 7.25
CA PHE A 154 8.00 -0.37 5.97
C PHE A 154 7.12 0.90 6.04
N ILE A 155 5.90 0.80 6.51
CA ILE A 155 4.98 1.97 6.59
C ILE A 155 5.53 3.07 7.51
N PRO A 156 6.02 2.80 8.73
CA PRO A 156 6.65 3.82 9.56
C PRO A 156 7.89 4.46 8.91
N SER A 157 8.67 3.69 8.16
CA SER A 157 9.81 4.22 7.42
C SER A 157 9.38 5.13 6.26
N MET A 158 8.32 4.80 5.54
CA MET A 158 7.73 5.66 4.50
C MET A 158 7.20 6.98 5.09
N ILE A 159 6.55 6.91 6.26
CA ILE A 159 6.06 8.09 6.99
C ILE A 159 7.22 9.00 7.42
N ALA A 160 8.30 8.43 7.93
CA ALA A 160 9.48 9.18 8.36
C ALA A 160 10.27 9.76 7.17
N LEU A 161 10.30 9.03 6.04
CA LEU A 161 11.01 9.45 4.83
C LEU A 161 10.28 10.58 4.11
N SER A 162 8.97 10.42 3.86
CA SER A 162 8.21 11.29 2.95
C SER A 162 7.10 12.06 3.67
N PRO A 163 7.25 13.40 3.82
CA PRO A 163 6.16 14.24 4.35
C PRO A 163 4.87 14.17 3.51
N ALA A 164 4.98 13.95 2.20
CA ALA A 164 3.82 13.77 1.32
C ALA A 164 3.10 12.46 1.63
N TYR A 165 3.86 11.36 1.82
CA TYR A 165 3.29 10.08 2.22
C TYR A 165 2.65 10.17 3.61
N LYS A 166 3.29 10.87 4.56
CA LYS A 166 2.72 11.10 5.88
C LYS A 166 1.34 11.72 5.80
N ARG A 167 1.18 12.82 5.05
CA ARG A 167 -0.13 13.49 4.88
C ARG A 167 -1.19 12.56 4.30
N TYR A 168 -0.82 11.80 3.27
CA TYR A 168 -1.72 10.81 2.67
C TYR A 168 -2.12 9.73 3.68
N HIS A 169 -1.15 9.16 4.40
CA HIS A 169 -1.38 8.12 5.39
C HIS A 169 -2.25 8.60 6.55
N ASP A 170 -2.02 9.82 7.04
CA ASP A 170 -2.83 10.43 8.11
C ASP A 170 -4.28 10.61 7.64
N ALA A 171 -4.51 11.12 6.42
CA ALA A 171 -5.85 11.27 5.84
C ALA A 171 -6.54 9.91 5.63
N LEU A 172 -5.82 8.92 5.09
CA LEU A 172 -6.34 7.56 4.91
C LEU A 172 -6.73 6.93 6.25
N THR A 173 -5.90 7.09 7.28
CA THR A 173 -6.16 6.57 8.63
C THR A 173 -7.40 7.23 9.24
N ALA A 174 -7.54 8.55 9.11
CA ALA A 174 -8.70 9.28 9.61
C ALA A 174 -10.00 8.83 8.93
N VAL A 175 -9.99 8.70 7.59
CA VAL A 175 -11.15 8.19 6.83
C VAL A 175 -11.47 6.75 7.19
N ASN A 176 -10.46 5.90 7.34
CA ASN A 176 -10.65 4.50 7.73
C ASN A 176 -11.22 4.37 9.15
N GLN A 177 -10.74 5.18 10.09
CA GLN A 177 -11.27 5.20 11.45
C GLN A 177 -12.74 5.64 11.45
N ARG A 178 -13.07 6.75 10.76
CA ARG A 178 -14.45 7.21 10.61
C ARG A 178 -15.37 6.14 10.01
N LEU A 179 -14.90 5.41 8.98
CA LEU A 179 -15.65 4.29 8.39
C LEU A 179 -15.88 3.14 9.38
N CYS A 180 -14.85 2.78 10.14
CA CYS A 180 -14.95 1.74 11.18
C CYS A 180 -15.97 2.12 12.24
N ASP A 181 -15.96 3.35 12.70
CA ASP A 181 -16.89 3.86 13.72
C ASP A 181 -18.33 3.93 13.19
N ASP A 182 -18.54 4.53 12.02
CA ASP A 182 -19.86 4.72 11.41
C ASP A 182 -20.54 3.39 11.01
N LEU A 183 -19.75 2.42 10.55
CA LEU A 183 -20.27 1.14 10.05
C LEU A 183 -20.17 0.01 11.06
N GLY A 184 -19.60 0.26 12.26
CA GLY A 184 -19.34 -0.78 13.25
C GLY A 184 -18.39 -1.84 12.71
N LEU A 185 -17.31 -1.42 12.04
CA LEU A 185 -16.30 -2.31 11.49
C LEU A 185 -15.13 -2.47 12.46
N TYR A 186 -14.39 -3.56 12.30
CA TYR A 186 -13.12 -3.79 12.97
C TYR A 186 -12.22 -4.68 12.12
N TYR A 187 -10.91 -4.60 12.33
CA TYR A 187 -9.94 -5.53 11.74
C TYR A 187 -9.75 -6.73 12.66
N ASP A 188 -9.90 -7.94 12.11
CA ASP A 188 -9.55 -9.16 12.86
C ASP A 188 -8.02 -9.36 12.91
N SER A 189 -7.56 -10.40 13.64
CA SER A 189 -6.14 -10.74 13.79
C SER A 189 -5.41 -11.06 12.47
N ASN A 190 -6.13 -11.22 11.38
CA ASN A 190 -5.58 -11.42 10.04
C ASN A 190 -5.71 -10.16 9.15
N TYR A 191 -5.93 -8.98 9.77
CA TYR A 191 -6.14 -7.70 9.08
C TYR A 191 -7.31 -7.73 8.08
N VAL A 192 -8.32 -8.56 8.34
CA VAL A 192 -9.54 -8.61 7.53
C VAL A 192 -10.62 -7.76 8.18
N LEU A 193 -11.19 -6.84 7.41
CA LEU A 193 -12.27 -5.97 7.86
C LEU A 193 -13.56 -6.77 8.08
N ARG A 194 -14.15 -6.65 9.27
CA ARG A 194 -15.34 -7.38 9.74
C ARG A 194 -16.40 -6.42 10.28
N LEU A 195 -17.64 -6.80 10.19
CA LEU A 195 -18.74 -6.18 10.94
C LEU A 195 -18.74 -6.67 12.38
N LYS A 196 -18.82 -5.74 13.33
CA LYS A 196 -19.13 -6.08 14.73
C LYS A 196 -20.50 -6.78 14.74
N LYS A 197 -20.62 -7.90 15.44
CA LYS A 197 -21.94 -8.46 15.72
C LYS A 197 -22.68 -7.38 16.50
N LYS A 198 -23.87 -6.96 16.02
CA LYS A 198 -24.80 -6.25 16.90
C LYS A 198 -25.08 -7.22 18.04
N ASP A 199 -24.80 -6.80 19.27
CA ASP A 199 -25.33 -7.48 20.44
C ASP A 199 -26.84 -7.47 20.26
N LEU A 200 -27.41 -8.64 20.02
CA LEU A 200 -28.85 -8.86 20.08
C LEU A 200 -29.18 -8.82 21.56
N GLY A 201 -29.40 -7.58 22.08
CA GLY A 201 -30.03 -7.36 23.36
C GLY A 201 -31.53 -7.65 23.26
#